data_57babb18f36bf58fb250580897e19df2
#
_entry.id   57babb18f36bf58fb250580897e19df2
#
_cell.length_a   1.000
_cell.length_b   1.000
_cell.length_c   1.000
_cell.angle_alpha   90.00
_cell.angle_beta   90.00
_cell.angle_gamma   90.00
#
_symmetry.space_group_name_H-M   'P 1'
#
loop_
_entity.id
_entity.type
_entity.pdbx_description
1 polymer ?
#
loop_
_entity_poly.entity_id
_entity_poly.type
_entity_poly.pdbx_seq_one_letter_code
_entity_poly.pdbx_strand_id
1 'polypeptide(L)'
;MSALTDYFKGETFSYYEMAKEIAKIHLLFKKAGIKQGDKIALIGRNNPRWCITYMGTITYGAVIVPILQDFTPADIIHIINHSESRLLFLGDNFWDIIEEDQIRQIEAVFSLTDFHAIYERNGKALTKFQRDILKNYRSKYPRGFSVNDIKYPEIPNDEVILLNYTSGTTGYSKGVMLTVNNLTGNVSFARGMVNTQTGTHYFRKGGRTLSFLPLAHAYGCAFDFLSPLAVGGHITLLGKIPAAKILLEAMAVVKPTIICCVPMILEKVYRKQVLPMLEKGPMSIAMKIPLLNSAIYSVIRKKLMDAFGGNVGI
;
A
#
# COMPACT_ATOMS: atom_id res chain seq x y z
N MET A 1 -8.76 5.26 16.32
CA MET A 1 -7.34 5.40 15.89
C MET A 1 -7.30 5.38 14.38
N SER A 2 -6.63 6.34 13.74
CA SER A 2 -6.46 6.41 12.28
C SER A 2 -5.61 5.24 11.78
N ALA A 3 -6.00 4.66 10.65
CA ALA A 3 -5.29 3.58 9.98
C ALA A 3 -4.62 4.06 8.69
N LEU A 4 -5.40 4.70 7.82
CA LEU A 4 -4.99 5.11 6.48
C LEU A 4 -5.36 6.57 6.25
N THR A 5 -4.45 7.34 5.62
CA THR A 5 -4.72 8.72 5.17
C THR A 5 -4.18 8.92 3.76
N ASP A 6 -4.98 9.49 2.86
CA ASP A 6 -4.49 10.04 1.59
C ASP A 6 -3.86 11.40 1.87
N TYR A 7 -2.57 11.55 1.58
CA TYR A 7 -1.82 12.77 1.86
C TYR A 7 -2.37 13.99 1.14
N PHE A 8 -2.75 13.83 -0.14
CA PHE A 8 -3.19 14.96 -0.97
C PHE A 8 -4.66 15.31 -0.78
N LYS A 9 -5.52 14.30 -0.58
CA LYS A 9 -6.96 14.50 -0.39
C LYS A 9 -7.33 14.77 1.07
N GLY A 10 -6.47 14.44 2.03
CA GLY A 10 -6.76 14.52 3.45
C GLY A 10 -7.80 13.50 3.95
N GLU A 11 -8.25 12.59 3.06
CA GLU A 11 -9.23 11.56 3.41
C GLU A 11 -8.58 10.55 4.36
N THR A 12 -9.21 10.36 5.51
CA THR A 12 -8.67 9.48 6.56
C THR A 12 -9.69 8.42 6.95
N PHE A 13 -9.22 7.19 7.08
CA PHE A 13 -9.98 6.05 7.60
C PHE A 13 -9.37 5.58 8.92
N SER A 14 -10.19 5.48 9.95
CA SER A 14 -9.84 4.74 11.16
C SER A 14 -9.83 3.23 10.89
N TYR A 15 -9.27 2.44 11.81
CA TYR A 15 -9.35 0.98 11.74
C TYR A 15 -10.80 0.47 11.69
N TYR A 16 -11.68 1.15 12.40
CA TYR A 16 -13.12 0.82 12.39
C TYR A 16 -13.77 1.13 11.04
N GLU A 17 -13.49 2.29 10.45
CA GLU A 17 -14.01 2.65 9.13
C GLU A 17 -13.44 1.73 8.04
N MET A 18 -12.15 1.41 8.11
CA MET A 18 -11.53 0.43 7.23
C MET A 18 -12.24 -0.93 7.31
N ALA A 19 -12.53 -1.44 8.52
CA ALA A 19 -13.26 -2.69 8.69
C ALA A 19 -14.68 -2.63 8.11
N LYS A 20 -15.36 -1.49 8.20
CA LYS A 20 -16.68 -1.27 7.57
C LYS A 20 -16.59 -1.33 6.04
N GLU A 21 -15.58 -0.70 5.45
CA GLU A 21 -15.40 -0.75 4.00
C GLU A 21 -15.03 -2.16 3.53
N ILE A 22 -14.19 -2.89 4.26
CA ILE A 22 -13.91 -4.32 4.02
C ILE A 22 -15.21 -5.14 4.04
N ALA A 23 -16.08 -4.90 5.03
CA ALA A 23 -17.37 -5.60 5.10
C ALA A 23 -18.27 -5.32 3.88
N LYS A 24 -18.24 -4.09 3.33
CA LYS A 24 -18.95 -3.76 2.09
C LYS A 24 -18.36 -4.49 0.86
N ILE A 25 -17.03 -4.57 0.78
CA ILE A 25 -16.35 -5.36 -0.27
C ILE A 25 -16.75 -6.84 -0.16
N HIS A 26 -16.80 -7.41 1.04
CA HIS A 26 -17.25 -8.78 1.25
C HIS A 26 -18.71 -9.00 0.79
N LEU A 27 -19.60 -8.02 1.01
CA LEU A 27 -20.97 -8.09 0.50
C LEU A 27 -21.00 -8.06 -1.04
N LEU A 28 -20.16 -7.22 -1.66
CA LEU A 28 -20.01 -7.16 -3.10
C LEU A 28 -19.48 -8.49 -3.66
N PHE A 29 -18.43 -9.05 -3.06
CA PHE A 29 -17.85 -10.34 -3.47
C PHE A 29 -18.87 -11.48 -3.35
N LYS A 30 -19.61 -11.51 -2.25
CA LYS A 30 -20.71 -12.47 -2.09
C LYS A 30 -21.77 -12.32 -3.18
N LYS A 31 -22.14 -11.09 -3.55
CA LYS A 31 -23.10 -10.80 -4.63
C LYS A 31 -22.56 -11.25 -6.00
N ALA A 32 -21.27 -11.07 -6.24
CA ALA A 32 -20.58 -11.52 -7.45
C ALA A 32 -20.30 -13.04 -7.47
N GLY A 33 -20.64 -13.77 -6.41
CA GLY A 33 -20.36 -15.19 -6.32
C GLY A 33 -18.88 -15.55 -6.28
N ILE A 34 -18.04 -14.62 -5.76
CA ILE A 34 -16.62 -14.86 -5.53
C ILE A 34 -16.45 -15.96 -4.47
N LYS A 35 -15.53 -16.87 -4.72
CA LYS A 35 -15.18 -17.99 -3.85
C LYS A 35 -13.73 -17.85 -3.36
N GLN A 36 -13.38 -18.66 -2.36
CA GLN A 36 -11.98 -18.80 -1.94
C GLN A 36 -11.14 -19.24 -3.15
N GLY A 37 -9.97 -18.61 -3.32
CA GLY A 37 -9.05 -18.88 -4.43
C GLY A 37 -9.39 -18.14 -5.75
N ASP A 38 -10.57 -17.52 -5.88
CA ASP A 38 -10.85 -16.63 -7.03
C ASP A 38 -9.92 -15.42 -7.00
N LYS A 39 -9.48 -14.96 -8.17
CA LYS A 39 -8.50 -13.88 -8.29
C LYS A 39 -9.19 -12.54 -8.51
N ILE A 40 -8.67 -11.52 -7.84
CA ILE A 40 -9.12 -10.13 -7.92
C ILE A 40 -7.94 -9.26 -8.33
N ALA A 41 -8.01 -8.66 -9.52
CA ALA A 41 -6.98 -7.74 -10.00
C ALA A 41 -7.13 -6.36 -9.35
N LEU A 42 -5.99 -5.74 -9.03
CA LEU A 42 -5.92 -4.46 -8.37
C LEU A 42 -4.80 -3.61 -8.98
N ILE A 43 -5.16 -2.49 -9.62
CA ILE A 43 -4.19 -1.57 -10.22
C ILE A 43 -4.51 -0.13 -9.84
N GLY A 44 -3.51 0.63 -9.41
CA GLY A 44 -3.66 2.04 -9.10
C GLY A 44 -2.54 2.57 -8.22
N ARG A 45 -2.58 3.88 -8.02
CA ARG A 45 -1.67 4.55 -7.07
C ARG A 45 -2.04 4.19 -5.64
N ASN A 46 -1.05 4.24 -4.76
CA ASN A 46 -1.28 4.05 -3.33
C ASN A 46 -2.33 5.03 -2.81
N ASN A 47 -3.46 4.52 -2.35
CA ASN A 47 -4.53 5.27 -1.72
C ASN A 47 -5.27 4.38 -0.71
N PRO A 48 -6.08 4.92 0.20
CA PRO A 48 -6.77 4.12 1.20
C PRO A 48 -7.65 3.01 0.61
N ARG A 49 -8.33 3.25 -0.52
CA ARG A 49 -9.21 2.23 -1.14
C ARG A 49 -8.43 1.11 -1.80
N TRP A 50 -7.22 1.38 -2.30
CA TRP A 50 -6.29 0.33 -2.72
C TRP A 50 -5.98 -0.62 -1.55
N CYS A 51 -5.61 -0.07 -0.39
CA CYS A 51 -5.34 -0.85 0.83
C CYS A 51 -6.57 -1.62 1.32
N ILE A 52 -7.74 -0.98 1.29
CA ILE A 52 -9.03 -1.58 1.69
C ILE A 52 -9.39 -2.72 0.74
N THR A 53 -9.22 -2.57 -0.58
CA THR A 53 -9.46 -3.63 -1.56
C THR A 53 -8.51 -4.79 -1.35
N TYR A 54 -7.23 -4.52 -1.14
CA TYR A 54 -6.24 -5.55 -0.85
C TYR A 54 -6.64 -6.36 0.38
N MET A 55 -6.91 -5.69 1.51
CA MET A 55 -7.33 -6.37 2.74
C MET A 55 -8.69 -7.06 2.58
N GLY A 56 -9.64 -6.42 1.90
CA GLY A 56 -10.96 -7.01 1.61
C GLY A 56 -10.84 -8.31 0.81
N THR A 57 -9.89 -8.37 -0.12
CA THR A 57 -9.65 -9.57 -0.92
C THR A 57 -9.04 -10.70 -0.09
N ILE A 58 -7.93 -10.44 0.58
CA ILE A 58 -7.24 -11.50 1.33
C ILE A 58 -8.05 -11.98 2.55
N THR A 59 -8.80 -11.10 3.21
CA THR A 59 -9.65 -11.47 4.36
C THR A 59 -10.94 -12.16 3.93
N TYR A 60 -11.30 -12.12 2.66
CA TYR A 60 -12.38 -12.93 2.09
C TYR A 60 -11.93 -14.36 1.74
N GLY A 61 -10.63 -14.58 1.60
CA GLY A 61 -10.02 -15.81 1.11
C GLY A 61 -9.84 -15.84 -0.41
N ALA A 62 -10.05 -14.72 -1.09
CA ALA A 62 -9.73 -14.56 -2.50
C ALA A 62 -8.26 -14.19 -2.69
N VAL A 63 -7.71 -14.49 -3.85
CA VAL A 63 -6.31 -14.21 -4.21
C VAL A 63 -6.21 -12.81 -4.77
N ILE A 64 -5.41 -11.95 -4.15
CA ILE A 64 -5.14 -10.62 -4.67
C ILE A 64 -4.06 -10.64 -5.75
N VAL A 65 -4.28 -9.89 -6.84
CA VAL A 65 -3.34 -9.72 -7.95
C VAL A 65 -3.02 -8.23 -8.09
N PRO A 66 -2.08 -7.70 -7.28
CA PRO A 66 -1.69 -6.31 -7.37
C PRO A 66 -0.79 -6.10 -8.60
N ILE A 67 -1.17 -5.16 -9.46
CA ILE A 67 -0.48 -4.84 -10.70
C ILE A 67 0.27 -3.52 -10.52
N LEU A 68 1.55 -3.51 -10.87
CA LEU A 68 2.35 -2.28 -10.84
C LEU A 68 1.80 -1.27 -11.86
N GLN A 69 1.59 -0.05 -11.40
CA GLN A 69 1.07 1.05 -12.22
C GLN A 69 1.99 1.46 -13.38
N ASP A 70 3.28 1.12 -13.28
CA ASP A 70 4.30 1.47 -14.26
C ASP A 70 4.49 0.38 -15.35
N PHE A 71 3.68 -0.70 -15.31
CA PHE A 71 3.65 -1.69 -16.37
C PHE A 71 3.00 -1.11 -17.64
N THR A 72 3.40 -1.63 -18.80
CA THR A 72 2.80 -1.24 -20.07
C THR A 72 1.33 -1.70 -20.15
N PRO A 73 0.47 -1.07 -20.96
CA PRO A 73 -0.89 -1.54 -21.16
C PRO A 73 -0.97 -3.02 -21.57
N ALA A 74 -0.05 -3.47 -22.43
CA ALA A 74 0.01 -4.87 -22.84
C ALA A 74 0.34 -5.82 -21.68
N ASP A 75 1.27 -5.44 -20.79
CA ASP A 75 1.57 -6.22 -19.58
C ASP A 75 0.39 -6.26 -18.62
N ILE A 76 -0.29 -5.13 -18.42
CA ILE A 76 -1.48 -5.04 -17.55
C ILE A 76 -2.57 -6.00 -18.04
N ILE A 77 -2.89 -5.96 -19.33
CA ILE A 77 -3.89 -6.83 -19.96
C ILE A 77 -3.45 -8.30 -19.87
N HIS A 78 -2.17 -8.58 -20.15
CA HIS A 78 -1.61 -9.92 -19.99
C HIS A 78 -1.78 -10.44 -18.56
N ILE A 79 -1.44 -9.65 -17.55
CA ILE A 79 -1.55 -10.05 -16.15
C ILE A 79 -3.00 -10.32 -15.75
N ILE A 80 -3.93 -9.45 -16.14
CA ILE A 80 -5.36 -9.63 -15.87
C ILE A 80 -5.85 -10.96 -16.45
N ASN A 81 -5.49 -11.26 -17.69
CA ASN A 81 -5.90 -12.48 -18.38
C ASN A 81 -5.19 -13.72 -17.85
N HIS A 82 -3.87 -13.68 -17.69
CA HIS A 82 -3.07 -14.80 -17.22
C HIS A 82 -3.40 -15.19 -15.77
N SER A 83 -3.74 -14.22 -14.93
CA SER A 83 -4.19 -14.49 -13.55
C SER A 83 -5.59 -15.06 -13.47
N GLU A 84 -6.37 -15.02 -14.56
CA GLU A 84 -7.79 -15.38 -14.58
C GLU A 84 -8.61 -14.58 -13.56
N SER A 85 -8.31 -13.29 -13.41
CA SER A 85 -9.01 -12.43 -12.47
C SER A 85 -10.47 -12.24 -12.87
N ARG A 86 -11.39 -12.36 -11.91
CA ARG A 86 -12.83 -12.23 -12.13
C ARG A 86 -13.34 -10.80 -11.98
N LEU A 87 -12.77 -10.05 -11.04
CA LEU A 87 -13.08 -8.64 -10.84
C LEU A 87 -11.79 -7.81 -10.95
N LEU A 88 -11.95 -6.57 -11.35
CA LEU A 88 -10.86 -5.60 -11.44
C LEU A 88 -11.22 -4.35 -10.62
N PHE A 89 -10.31 -3.94 -9.74
CA PHE A 89 -10.35 -2.64 -9.09
C PHE A 89 -9.21 -1.79 -9.64
N LEU A 90 -9.54 -0.60 -10.12
CA LEU A 90 -8.53 0.25 -10.77
C LEU A 90 -8.67 1.73 -10.42
N GLY A 91 -7.56 2.48 -10.53
CA GLY A 91 -7.59 3.93 -10.60
C GLY A 91 -8.17 4.37 -11.95
N ASP A 92 -9.08 5.33 -11.94
CA ASP A 92 -9.89 5.70 -13.11
C ASP A 92 -9.07 6.00 -14.37
N ASN A 93 -7.87 6.56 -14.20
CA ASN A 93 -6.95 6.83 -15.31
C ASN A 93 -6.40 5.59 -16.02
N PHE A 94 -6.60 4.39 -15.47
CA PHE A 94 -6.21 3.13 -16.13
C PHE A 94 -7.30 2.58 -17.02
N TRP A 95 -8.55 3.02 -16.87
CA TRP A 95 -9.65 2.56 -17.70
C TRP A 95 -9.49 2.98 -19.16
N ASP A 96 -8.96 4.16 -19.39
CA ASP A 96 -8.76 4.72 -20.75
C ASP A 96 -7.74 3.93 -21.60
N ILE A 97 -6.92 3.08 -20.95
CA ILE A 97 -5.89 2.29 -21.62
C ILE A 97 -6.22 0.79 -21.71
N ILE A 98 -7.40 0.38 -21.21
CA ILE A 98 -7.86 -1.01 -21.21
C ILE A 98 -9.08 -1.10 -22.13
N GLU A 99 -8.98 -1.93 -23.18
CA GLU A 99 -10.11 -2.24 -24.05
C GLU A 99 -10.91 -3.42 -23.47
N GLU A 100 -12.23 -3.27 -23.41
CA GLU A 100 -13.14 -4.23 -22.75
C GLU A 100 -13.07 -5.65 -23.35
N ASP A 101 -12.84 -5.77 -24.64
CA ASP A 101 -12.74 -7.02 -25.37
C ASP A 101 -11.43 -7.78 -25.08
N GLN A 102 -10.40 -7.07 -24.59
CA GLN A 102 -9.11 -7.65 -24.22
C GLN A 102 -9.11 -8.30 -22.83
N ILE A 103 -10.07 -8.00 -21.97
CA ILE A 103 -10.18 -8.53 -20.59
C ILE A 103 -11.40 -9.44 -20.43
N ARG A 104 -11.53 -10.44 -21.30
CA ARG A 104 -12.75 -11.23 -21.52
C ARG A 104 -13.35 -11.93 -20.30
N GLN A 105 -12.56 -12.27 -19.31
CA GLN A 105 -13.02 -12.95 -18.09
C GLN A 105 -13.40 -12.00 -16.95
N ILE A 106 -13.09 -10.71 -17.06
CA ILE A 106 -13.53 -9.73 -16.07
C ILE A 106 -15.04 -9.56 -16.13
N GLU A 107 -15.70 -9.83 -15.02
CA GLU A 107 -17.15 -9.70 -14.86
C GLU A 107 -17.57 -8.26 -14.59
N ALA A 108 -16.78 -7.54 -13.77
CA ALA A 108 -17.02 -6.13 -13.47
C ALA A 108 -15.73 -5.40 -13.07
N VAL A 109 -15.73 -4.09 -13.29
CA VAL A 109 -14.65 -3.16 -12.96
C VAL A 109 -15.15 -2.09 -12.01
N PHE A 110 -14.40 -1.83 -10.94
CA PHE A 110 -14.73 -0.86 -9.89
C PHE A 110 -13.63 0.19 -9.75
N SER A 111 -14.04 1.44 -9.56
CA SER A 111 -13.15 2.57 -9.32
C SER A 111 -12.51 2.52 -7.93
N LEU A 112 -11.23 2.88 -7.83
CA LEU A 112 -10.57 3.15 -6.54
C LEU A 112 -10.82 4.59 -6.04
N THR A 113 -11.64 5.38 -6.74
CA THR A 113 -12.02 6.72 -6.29
C THR A 113 -13.10 6.66 -5.22
N ASP A 114 -14.13 5.81 -5.41
CA ASP A 114 -15.28 5.69 -4.51
C ASP A 114 -15.98 4.32 -4.57
N PHE A 115 -15.37 3.36 -5.26
CA PHE A 115 -15.89 2.02 -5.52
C PHE A 115 -17.10 1.96 -6.47
N HIS A 116 -17.45 3.03 -7.21
CA HIS A 116 -18.49 2.92 -8.22
C HIS A 116 -18.11 1.88 -9.30
N ALA A 117 -19.11 1.26 -9.90
CA ALA A 117 -18.88 0.35 -11.01
C ALA A 117 -18.67 1.15 -12.30
N ILE A 118 -17.51 0.94 -12.94
CA ILE A 118 -17.15 1.53 -14.24
C ILE A 118 -17.72 0.67 -15.37
N TYR A 119 -17.64 -0.66 -15.22
CA TYR A 119 -18.03 -1.62 -16.23
C TYR A 119 -18.62 -2.88 -15.60
N GLU A 120 -19.58 -3.50 -16.29
CA GLU A 120 -20.11 -4.84 -15.97
C GLU A 120 -20.47 -5.55 -17.27
N ARG A 121 -19.92 -6.75 -17.47
CA ARG A 121 -20.02 -7.49 -18.72
C ARG A 121 -21.44 -8.00 -19.02
N ASN A 122 -22.09 -8.61 -18.04
CA ASN A 122 -23.37 -9.28 -18.22
C ASN A 122 -24.46 -8.65 -17.35
N GLY A 123 -25.11 -7.61 -17.90
CA GLY A 123 -26.19 -6.93 -17.18
C GLY A 123 -25.71 -5.79 -16.29
N LYS A 124 -26.45 -5.49 -15.22
CA LYS A 124 -26.15 -4.38 -14.28
C LYS A 124 -26.44 -4.78 -12.83
N ALA A 125 -26.34 -6.07 -12.50
CA ALA A 125 -26.68 -6.56 -11.16
C ALA A 125 -25.66 -6.11 -10.10
N LEU A 126 -24.36 -6.14 -10.42
CA LEU A 126 -23.29 -5.70 -9.54
C LEU A 126 -23.25 -4.18 -9.48
N THR A 127 -23.42 -3.48 -10.60
CA THR A 127 -23.54 -2.01 -10.68
C THR A 127 -24.67 -1.51 -9.78
N LYS A 128 -25.85 -2.12 -9.88
CA LYS A 128 -26.98 -1.77 -9.02
C LYS A 128 -26.70 -2.08 -7.55
N PHE A 129 -26.12 -3.25 -7.28
CA PHE A 129 -25.77 -3.66 -5.92
C PHE A 129 -24.78 -2.69 -5.28
N GLN A 130 -23.74 -2.30 -6.03
CA GLN A 130 -22.74 -1.35 -5.56
C GLN A 130 -23.31 0.05 -5.34
N ARG A 131 -24.16 0.53 -6.24
CA ARG A 131 -24.87 1.80 -6.04
C ARG A 131 -25.71 1.78 -4.75
N ASP A 132 -26.35 0.66 -4.45
CA ASP A 132 -27.19 0.48 -3.27
C ASP A 132 -26.42 -0.08 -2.07
N ILE A 133 -25.06 -0.05 -2.08
CA ILE A 133 -24.21 -0.73 -1.09
C ILE A 133 -24.51 -0.30 0.35
N LEU A 134 -24.79 0.97 0.59
CA LEU A 134 -25.13 1.48 1.92
C LEU A 134 -26.44 0.89 2.44
N LYS A 135 -27.44 0.73 1.58
CA LYS A 135 -28.72 0.09 1.90
C LYS A 135 -28.50 -1.39 2.23
N ASN A 136 -27.75 -2.10 1.38
CA ASN A 136 -27.44 -3.50 1.56
C ASN A 136 -26.63 -3.74 2.85
N TYR A 137 -25.67 -2.86 3.14
CA TYR A 137 -24.87 -2.88 4.35
C TYR A 137 -25.73 -2.66 5.61
N ARG A 138 -26.61 -1.65 5.61
CA ARG A 138 -27.55 -1.39 6.74
C ARG A 138 -28.52 -2.55 6.96
N SER A 139 -28.99 -3.17 5.89
CA SER A 139 -29.84 -4.37 5.96
C SER A 139 -29.12 -5.56 6.59
N LYS A 140 -27.81 -5.72 6.29
CA LYS A 140 -26.98 -6.79 6.87
C LYS A 140 -26.64 -6.54 8.34
N TYR A 141 -26.46 -5.26 8.72
CA TYR A 141 -26.06 -4.83 10.07
C TYR A 141 -27.09 -3.85 10.65
N PRO A 142 -28.33 -4.28 10.95
CA PRO A 142 -29.43 -3.39 11.35
C PRO A 142 -29.18 -2.72 12.71
N ARG A 143 -28.37 -3.33 13.58
CA ARG A 143 -27.98 -2.78 14.89
C ARG A 143 -26.67 -1.99 14.84
N GLY A 144 -26.16 -1.70 13.64
CA GLY A 144 -24.83 -1.15 13.44
C GLY A 144 -23.76 -2.25 13.34
N PHE A 145 -22.63 -1.88 12.79
CA PHE A 145 -21.47 -2.78 12.67
C PHE A 145 -20.61 -2.70 13.93
N SER A 146 -20.14 -3.82 14.41
CA SER A 146 -19.33 -3.92 15.63
C SER A 146 -18.12 -4.83 15.40
N VAL A 147 -17.22 -4.89 16.35
CA VAL A 147 -16.07 -5.80 16.31
C VAL A 147 -16.49 -7.27 16.26
N ASN A 148 -17.66 -7.60 16.84
CA ASN A 148 -18.20 -8.97 16.82
C ASN A 148 -18.70 -9.40 15.43
N ASP A 149 -18.88 -8.45 14.51
CA ASP A 149 -19.27 -8.70 13.13
C ASP A 149 -18.07 -8.98 12.22
N ILE A 150 -16.85 -8.75 12.70
CA ILE A 150 -15.61 -9.07 12.00
C ILE A 150 -15.38 -10.57 12.11
N LYS A 151 -15.81 -11.30 11.08
CA LYS A 151 -15.63 -12.76 10.98
C LYS A 151 -15.00 -13.06 9.64
N TYR A 152 -13.74 -13.42 9.68
CA TYR A 152 -13.00 -13.85 8.50
C TYR A 152 -12.88 -15.37 8.48
N PRO A 153 -12.87 -16.01 7.30
CA PRO A 153 -12.62 -17.44 7.20
C PRO A 153 -11.20 -17.75 7.68
N GLU A 154 -11.03 -18.93 8.25
CA GLU A 154 -9.71 -19.48 8.48
C GLU A 154 -9.14 -19.94 7.14
N ILE A 155 -7.97 -19.43 6.79
CA ILE A 155 -7.28 -19.75 5.54
C ILE A 155 -6.01 -20.50 5.92
N PRO A 156 -5.78 -21.73 5.42
CA PRO A 156 -4.57 -22.49 5.68
C PRO A 156 -3.29 -21.71 5.31
N ASN A 157 -2.23 -21.92 6.03
CA ASN A 157 -0.97 -21.18 5.86
C ASN A 157 -0.28 -21.44 4.51
N ASP A 158 -0.54 -22.57 3.88
CA ASP A 158 -0.03 -22.99 2.58
C ASP A 158 -0.89 -22.57 1.38
N GLU A 159 -2.09 -22.04 1.65
CA GLU A 159 -2.95 -21.51 0.60
C GLU A 159 -2.35 -20.24 -0.04
N VAL A 160 -2.42 -20.19 -1.38
CA VAL A 160 -2.02 -19.02 -2.16
C VAL A 160 -3.03 -17.89 -1.94
N ILE A 161 -2.54 -16.72 -1.53
CA ILE A 161 -3.37 -15.56 -1.24
C ILE A 161 -2.97 -14.33 -2.06
N LEU A 162 -1.83 -14.38 -2.72
CA LEU A 162 -1.28 -13.28 -3.51
C LEU A 162 -0.57 -13.83 -4.75
N LEU A 163 -0.88 -13.26 -5.93
CA LEU A 163 -0.08 -13.42 -7.14
C LEU A 163 0.66 -12.12 -7.45
N ASN A 164 1.97 -12.13 -7.27
CA ASN A 164 2.79 -10.95 -7.54
C ASN A 164 3.53 -11.13 -8.87
N TYR A 165 3.29 -10.23 -9.83
CA TYR A 165 3.91 -10.30 -11.14
C TYR A 165 5.22 -9.49 -11.18
N THR A 166 6.25 -10.10 -11.74
CA THR A 166 7.56 -9.46 -11.95
C THR A 166 7.84 -9.35 -13.44
N SER A 167 8.57 -8.30 -13.84
CA SER A 167 9.08 -8.18 -15.21
C SER A 167 10.05 -9.33 -15.46
N GLY A 168 9.63 -10.29 -16.31
CA GLY A 168 10.45 -11.45 -16.66
C GLY A 168 11.62 -11.04 -17.55
N THR A 169 12.79 -11.61 -17.32
CA THR A 169 13.97 -11.47 -18.20
C THR A 169 13.74 -12.10 -19.59
N THR A 170 12.66 -12.87 -19.76
CA THR A 170 12.29 -13.61 -20.98
C THR A 170 11.15 -12.96 -21.77
N GLY A 171 10.80 -11.70 -21.49
CA GLY A 171 9.81 -10.92 -22.25
C GLY A 171 8.36 -10.99 -21.72
N TYR A 172 8.00 -11.94 -20.88
CA TYR A 172 6.66 -12.02 -20.27
C TYR A 172 6.72 -11.93 -18.75
N SER A 173 5.76 -11.21 -18.18
CA SER A 173 5.62 -11.10 -16.73
C SER A 173 5.29 -12.47 -16.11
N LYS A 174 6.03 -12.86 -15.06
CA LYS A 174 5.84 -14.12 -14.34
C LYS A 174 5.06 -13.87 -13.04
N GLY A 175 3.99 -14.64 -12.80
CA GLY A 175 3.23 -14.63 -11.58
C GLY A 175 3.88 -15.46 -10.49
N VAL A 176 4.37 -14.82 -9.44
CA VAL A 176 4.90 -15.49 -8.25
C VAL A 176 3.75 -15.75 -7.29
N MET A 177 3.51 -17.02 -6.97
CA MET A 177 2.51 -17.43 -6.00
C MET A 177 3.04 -17.28 -4.57
N LEU A 178 2.35 -16.48 -3.77
CA LEU A 178 2.70 -16.24 -2.36
C LEU A 178 1.57 -16.72 -1.47
N THR A 179 1.94 -17.52 -0.47
CA THR A 179 1.00 -18.11 0.48
C THR A 179 0.73 -17.18 1.67
N VAL A 180 -0.27 -17.53 2.48
CA VAL A 180 -0.54 -16.86 3.76
C VAL A 180 0.72 -16.83 4.62
N ASN A 181 1.48 -17.95 4.68
CA ASN A 181 2.71 -18.03 5.46
C ASN A 181 3.80 -17.07 4.99
N ASN A 182 3.92 -16.84 3.67
CA ASN A 182 4.88 -15.86 3.13
C ASN A 182 4.55 -14.43 3.61
N LEU A 183 3.27 -14.04 3.60
CA LEU A 183 2.85 -12.71 4.05
C LEU A 183 3.01 -12.55 5.56
N THR A 184 2.54 -13.54 6.33
CA THR A 184 2.60 -13.50 7.80
C THR A 184 4.03 -13.60 8.31
N GLY A 185 4.92 -14.32 7.62
CA GLY A 185 6.34 -14.37 7.91
C GLY A 185 7.01 -12.99 7.84
N ASN A 186 6.75 -12.22 6.78
CA ASN A 186 7.27 -10.85 6.64
C ASN A 186 6.73 -9.93 7.75
N VAL A 187 5.44 -10.02 8.08
CA VAL A 187 4.84 -9.23 9.17
C VAL A 187 5.43 -9.61 10.52
N SER A 188 5.65 -10.90 10.77
CA SER A 188 6.25 -11.39 12.01
C SER A 188 7.69 -10.93 12.16
N PHE A 189 8.47 -10.97 11.07
CA PHE A 189 9.83 -10.41 11.05
C PHE A 189 9.83 -8.91 11.39
N ALA A 190 8.97 -8.13 10.74
CA ALA A 190 8.89 -6.70 10.99
C ALA A 190 8.49 -6.38 12.45
N ARG A 191 7.55 -7.15 13.02
CA ARG A 191 7.16 -7.02 14.43
C ARG A 191 8.29 -7.34 15.39
N GLY A 192 9.19 -8.26 15.02
CA GLY A 192 10.37 -8.62 15.78
C GLY A 192 11.52 -7.61 15.68
N MET A 193 11.46 -6.66 14.74
CA MET A 193 12.52 -5.67 14.56
C MET A 193 12.56 -4.68 15.74
N VAL A 194 13.64 -4.74 16.48
CA VAL A 194 13.88 -3.93 17.68
C VAL A 194 15.22 -3.23 17.59
N ASN A 195 15.29 -1.98 18.00
CA ASN A 195 16.56 -1.32 18.27
C ASN A 195 17.17 -1.88 19.56
N THR A 196 18.29 -2.58 19.45
CA THR A 196 18.92 -3.30 20.57
C THR A 196 19.50 -2.36 21.65
N GLN A 197 19.80 -1.11 21.30
CA GLN A 197 20.34 -0.12 22.27
C GLN A 197 19.23 0.54 23.10
N THR A 198 18.06 0.78 22.50
CA THR A 198 16.97 1.52 23.13
C THR A 198 15.78 0.66 23.51
N GLY A 199 15.73 -0.61 23.10
CA GLY A 199 14.56 -1.49 23.25
C GLY A 199 13.35 -1.05 22.42
N THR A 200 13.52 -0.07 21.50
CA THR A 200 12.42 0.48 20.71
C THR A 200 12.07 -0.42 19.55
N HIS A 201 10.82 -0.83 19.45
CA HIS A 201 10.31 -1.52 18.27
C HIS A 201 10.11 -0.52 17.13
N TYR A 202 10.64 -0.82 15.95
CA TYR A 202 10.46 0.02 14.75
C TYR A 202 9.00 0.06 14.31
N PHE A 203 8.35 -1.11 14.26
CA PHE A 203 6.91 -1.20 14.02
C PHE A 203 6.17 -1.33 15.35
N ARG A 204 5.38 -0.31 15.70
CA ARG A 204 4.68 -0.21 16.99
C ARG A 204 3.30 0.41 16.87
N LYS A 205 2.43 0.14 17.82
CA LYS A 205 1.12 0.75 17.92
C LYS A 205 1.22 2.27 17.97
N GLY A 206 0.42 2.96 17.14
CA GLY A 206 0.45 4.42 17.02
C GLY A 206 1.67 4.96 16.27
N GLY A 207 2.57 4.09 15.77
CA GLY A 207 3.64 4.50 14.88
C GLY A 207 3.09 5.11 13.60
N ARG A 208 3.86 6.01 12.96
CA ARG A 208 3.49 6.69 11.72
C ARG A 208 4.42 6.28 10.61
N THR A 209 3.84 5.88 9.48
CA THR A 209 4.56 5.52 8.26
C THR A 209 4.12 6.45 7.14
N LEU A 210 5.07 7.00 6.39
CA LEU A 210 4.82 7.68 5.12
C LEU A 210 5.08 6.68 4.00
N SER A 211 4.02 6.20 3.36
CA SER A 211 4.09 5.21 2.28
C SER A 211 4.18 5.92 0.94
N PHE A 212 5.29 5.75 0.24
CA PHE A 212 5.56 6.31 -1.09
C PHE A 212 6.15 5.29 -2.08
N LEU A 213 6.53 4.11 -1.61
CA LEU A 213 6.92 3.01 -2.48
C LEU A 213 5.68 2.35 -3.08
N PRO A 214 5.74 1.80 -4.31
CA PRO A 214 4.60 1.10 -4.89
C PRO A 214 4.15 -0.08 -4.00
N LEU A 215 2.90 -0.06 -3.56
CA LEU A 215 2.35 -1.13 -2.70
C LEU A 215 2.11 -2.43 -3.49
N ALA A 216 2.02 -2.38 -4.81
CA ALA A 216 2.00 -3.56 -5.65
C ALA A 216 3.38 -4.28 -5.71
N HIS A 217 4.46 -3.64 -5.24
CA HIS A 217 5.77 -4.27 -5.10
C HIS A 217 5.92 -4.91 -3.72
N ALA A 218 6.49 -6.12 -3.65
CA ALA A 218 6.60 -6.91 -2.42
C ALA A 218 7.19 -6.14 -1.22
N TYR A 219 8.25 -5.35 -1.43
CA TYR A 219 8.88 -4.56 -0.38
C TYR A 219 7.94 -3.46 0.18
N GLY A 220 7.31 -2.69 -0.69
CA GLY A 220 6.32 -1.67 -0.28
C GLY A 220 5.11 -2.30 0.40
N CYS A 221 4.60 -3.41 -0.14
CA CYS A 221 3.49 -4.15 0.46
C CYS A 221 3.82 -4.60 1.89
N ALA A 222 4.97 -5.25 2.09
CA ALA A 222 5.35 -5.80 3.38
C ALA A 222 5.63 -4.71 4.43
N PHE A 223 6.42 -3.69 4.08
CA PHE A 223 6.99 -2.76 5.06
C PHE A 223 6.33 -1.39 5.13
N ASP A 224 5.72 -0.90 4.02
CA ASP A 224 4.97 0.36 4.04
C ASP A 224 3.47 0.16 4.34
N PHE A 225 2.96 -1.09 4.24
CA PHE A 225 1.54 -1.37 4.40
C PHE A 225 1.25 -2.45 5.44
N LEU A 226 1.56 -3.73 5.18
CA LEU A 226 1.10 -4.83 6.03
C LEU A 226 1.69 -4.78 7.45
N SER A 227 2.98 -4.50 7.57
CA SER A 227 3.67 -4.47 8.86
C SER A 227 3.18 -3.35 9.78
N PRO A 228 3.11 -2.08 9.35
CA PRO A 228 2.56 -1.02 10.18
C PRO A 228 1.08 -1.24 10.48
N LEU A 229 0.29 -1.75 9.52
CA LEU A 229 -1.12 -2.04 9.74
C LEU A 229 -1.33 -3.09 10.83
N ALA A 230 -0.56 -4.19 10.79
CA ALA A 230 -0.68 -5.32 11.73
C ALA A 230 -0.36 -4.95 13.18
N VAL A 231 0.43 -3.91 13.42
CA VAL A 231 0.76 -3.43 14.77
C VAL A 231 -0.11 -2.26 15.24
N GLY A 232 -1.07 -1.81 14.43
CA GLY A 232 -1.89 -0.66 14.76
C GLY A 232 -1.20 0.68 14.50
N GLY A 233 -0.38 0.76 13.48
CA GLY A 233 0.24 2.01 12.99
C GLY A 233 -0.72 2.87 12.17
N HIS A 234 -0.31 4.08 11.86
CA HIS A 234 -1.00 4.99 10.95
C HIS A 234 -0.18 5.16 9.69
N ILE A 235 -0.77 4.88 8.54
CA ILE A 235 -0.12 4.93 7.24
C ILE A 235 -0.65 6.13 6.47
N THR A 236 0.22 7.06 6.12
CA THR A 236 -0.09 8.16 5.21
C THR A 236 0.43 7.82 3.82
N LEU A 237 -0.47 7.76 2.84
CA LEU A 237 -0.23 7.31 1.48
C LEU A 237 0.03 8.50 0.56
N LEU A 238 1.18 8.52 -0.11
CA LEU A 238 1.60 9.62 -0.98
C LEU A 238 1.21 9.41 -2.46
N GLY A 239 0.66 8.26 -2.79
CA GLY A 239 0.11 7.94 -4.11
C GLY A 239 1.13 7.61 -5.19
N LYS A 240 2.33 8.17 -5.14
CA LYS A 240 3.42 7.95 -6.12
C LYS A 240 4.76 8.28 -5.48
N ILE A 241 5.84 7.82 -6.11
CA ILE A 241 7.19 8.25 -5.72
C ILE A 241 7.31 9.76 -6.02
N PRO A 242 7.46 10.59 -4.98
CA PRO A 242 7.43 12.04 -5.16
C PRO A 242 8.80 12.59 -5.59
N ALA A 243 8.79 13.81 -6.11
CA ALA A 243 10.00 14.62 -6.16
C ALA A 243 10.52 14.87 -4.72
N ALA A 244 11.84 15.02 -4.58
CA ALA A 244 12.48 15.16 -3.26
C ALA A 244 11.88 16.30 -2.40
N LYS A 245 11.43 17.40 -3.02
CA LYS A 245 10.77 18.51 -2.31
C LYS A 245 9.46 18.07 -1.66
N ILE A 246 8.58 17.44 -2.42
CA ILE A 246 7.27 16.94 -1.93
C ILE A 246 7.48 15.88 -0.84
N LEU A 247 8.47 15.01 -1.00
CA LEU A 247 8.81 14.01 0.00
C LEU A 247 9.20 14.63 1.34
N LEU A 248 10.08 15.64 1.32
CA LEU A 248 10.53 16.33 2.54
C LEU A 248 9.39 17.12 3.19
N GLU A 249 8.54 17.79 2.40
CA GLU A 249 7.32 18.45 2.90
C GLU A 249 6.37 17.45 3.57
N ALA A 250 6.15 16.30 2.96
CA ALA A 250 5.31 15.25 3.53
C ALA A 250 5.92 14.66 4.81
N MET A 251 7.23 14.45 4.87
CA MET A 251 7.94 14.00 6.08
C MET A 251 7.81 15.00 7.23
N ALA A 252 7.92 16.29 6.93
CA ALA A 252 7.78 17.36 7.94
C ALA A 252 6.35 17.39 8.53
N VAL A 253 5.32 17.11 7.72
CA VAL A 253 3.90 17.07 8.14
C VAL A 253 3.59 15.78 8.90
N VAL A 254 3.93 14.62 8.31
CA VAL A 254 3.58 13.28 8.85
C VAL A 254 4.43 12.94 10.06
N LYS A 255 5.67 13.39 10.11
CA LYS A 255 6.67 13.07 11.14
C LYS A 255 6.76 11.57 11.37
N PRO A 256 7.16 10.78 10.36
CA PRO A 256 7.16 9.33 10.45
C PRO A 256 8.05 8.83 11.58
N THR A 257 7.68 7.70 12.18
CA THR A 257 8.48 7.02 13.21
C THR A 257 9.43 5.99 12.59
N ILE A 258 9.11 5.55 11.38
CA ILE A 258 9.92 4.66 10.55
C ILE A 258 9.79 5.12 9.09
N ILE A 259 10.88 5.00 8.34
CA ILE A 259 10.95 5.26 6.91
C ILE A 259 11.50 4.01 6.23
N CYS A 260 10.69 3.39 5.37
CA CYS A 260 11.15 2.33 4.48
C CYS A 260 11.39 2.96 3.10
N CYS A 261 12.61 2.83 2.59
CA CYS A 261 12.96 3.43 1.30
C CYS A 261 14.05 2.60 0.59
N VAL A 262 14.22 2.90 -0.69
CA VAL A 262 15.33 2.35 -1.47
C VAL A 262 16.55 3.29 -1.42
N PRO A 263 17.79 2.78 -1.53
CA PRO A 263 19.02 3.58 -1.41
C PRO A 263 19.04 4.82 -2.30
N MET A 264 18.53 4.72 -3.51
CA MET A 264 18.48 5.83 -4.48
C MET A 264 17.74 7.08 -3.93
N ILE A 265 16.73 6.89 -3.08
CA ILE A 265 15.98 8.01 -2.49
C ILE A 265 16.83 8.73 -1.44
N LEU A 266 17.50 7.97 -0.58
CA LEU A 266 18.45 8.53 0.40
C LEU A 266 19.60 9.25 -0.30
N GLU A 267 20.13 8.68 -1.37
CA GLU A 267 21.18 9.31 -2.17
C GLU A 267 20.72 10.64 -2.78
N LYS A 268 19.50 10.68 -3.34
CA LYS A 268 18.92 11.94 -3.86
C LYS A 268 18.77 13.01 -2.78
N VAL A 269 18.33 12.63 -1.58
CA VAL A 269 18.22 13.54 -0.43
C VAL A 269 19.62 14.01 -0.01
N TYR A 270 20.57 13.10 0.13
CA TYR A 270 21.95 13.42 0.46
C TYR A 270 22.58 14.41 -0.53
N ARG A 271 22.49 14.11 -1.83
CA ARG A 271 23.03 14.98 -2.89
C ARG A 271 22.41 16.38 -2.90
N LYS A 272 21.10 16.50 -2.59
CA LYS A 272 20.41 17.80 -2.59
C LYS A 272 20.54 18.57 -1.29
N GLN A 273 20.60 17.92 -0.15
CA GLN A 273 20.55 18.58 1.16
C GLN A 273 21.89 18.63 1.88
N VAL A 274 22.75 17.62 1.71
CA VAL A 274 23.99 17.48 2.48
C VAL A 274 25.20 17.89 1.65
N LEU A 275 25.33 17.34 0.45
CA LEU A 275 26.51 17.53 -0.38
C LEU A 275 26.82 19.01 -0.67
N PRO A 276 25.86 19.88 -1.02
CA PRO A 276 26.13 21.30 -1.26
C PRO A 276 26.64 22.07 -0.02
N MET A 277 26.35 21.53 1.17
CA MET A 277 26.88 22.11 2.42
C MET A 277 28.32 21.69 2.68
N LEU A 278 28.67 20.44 2.35
CA LEU A 278 30.01 19.89 2.54
C LEU A 278 31.02 20.46 1.53
N GLU A 279 30.55 20.79 0.33
CA GLU A 279 31.40 21.31 -0.76
C GLU A 279 31.68 22.81 -0.64
N LYS A 280 31.03 23.57 0.25
CA LYS A 280 31.34 24.97 0.50
C LYS A 280 32.73 25.10 1.12
N GLY A 281 33.57 25.93 0.52
CA GLY A 281 35.02 26.03 0.80
C GLY A 281 35.47 25.95 2.27
N PRO A 282 34.90 26.73 3.21
CA PRO A 282 35.28 26.62 4.62
C PRO A 282 34.94 25.28 5.25
N MET A 283 33.81 24.68 4.86
CA MET A 283 33.32 23.40 5.38
C MET A 283 34.17 22.23 4.89
N SER A 284 34.60 22.26 3.64
CA SER A 284 35.46 21.22 3.05
C SER A 284 36.85 21.17 3.75
N ILE A 285 37.37 22.31 4.21
CA ILE A 285 38.59 22.38 5.00
C ILE A 285 38.36 21.87 6.42
N ALA A 286 37.28 22.29 7.06
CA ALA A 286 36.91 21.88 8.41
C ALA A 286 36.68 20.37 8.54
N MET A 287 36.17 19.72 7.48
CA MET A 287 36.00 18.27 7.43
C MET A 287 37.28 17.45 7.49
N LYS A 288 38.43 18.07 7.18
CA LYS A 288 39.77 17.43 7.27
C LYS A 288 40.36 17.46 8.67
N ILE A 289 39.75 18.21 9.59
CA ILE A 289 40.21 18.36 10.97
C ILE A 289 39.36 17.41 11.86
N PRO A 290 39.96 16.38 12.53
CA PRO A 290 39.22 15.37 13.26
C PRO A 290 38.23 15.86 14.31
N LEU A 291 38.57 16.87 15.09
CA LEU A 291 37.73 17.48 16.13
C LEU A 291 36.55 18.27 15.55
N LEU A 292 36.77 19.00 14.45
CA LEU A 292 35.70 19.74 13.74
C LEU A 292 34.79 18.81 12.93
N ASN A 293 35.36 17.74 12.42
CA ASN A 293 34.60 16.69 11.68
C ASN A 293 33.45 16.11 12.54
N SER A 294 33.72 15.75 13.78
CA SER A 294 32.69 15.21 14.69
C SER A 294 31.54 16.21 14.93
N ALA A 295 31.85 17.47 15.14
CA ALA A 295 30.87 18.54 15.30
C ALA A 295 30.03 18.74 14.03
N ILE A 296 30.67 18.70 12.85
CA ILE A 296 29.99 18.83 11.55
C ILE A 296 29.05 17.67 11.32
N TYR A 297 29.47 16.42 11.56
CA TYR A 297 28.58 15.26 11.45
C TYR A 297 27.36 15.35 12.38
N SER A 298 27.54 15.87 13.60
CA SER A 298 26.43 16.11 14.52
C SER A 298 25.40 17.09 13.95
N VAL A 299 25.88 18.20 13.38
CA VAL A 299 25.00 19.21 12.71
C VAL A 299 24.29 18.61 11.51
N ILE A 300 25.02 17.85 10.67
CA ILE A 300 24.44 17.18 9.50
C ILE A 300 23.37 16.16 9.93
N ARG A 301 23.68 15.32 10.92
CA ARG A 301 22.74 14.34 11.49
C ARG A 301 21.47 15.04 11.97
N LYS A 302 21.60 16.12 12.73
CA LYS A 302 20.44 16.90 13.19
C LYS A 302 19.60 17.41 12.03
N LYS A 303 20.22 18.03 11.02
CA LYS A 303 19.51 18.54 9.84
C LYS A 303 18.82 17.45 9.02
N LEU A 304 19.44 16.27 8.87
CA LEU A 304 18.81 15.14 8.21
C LEU A 304 17.63 14.63 9.03
N MET A 305 17.76 14.52 10.34
CA MET A 305 16.68 14.13 11.23
C MET A 305 15.50 15.10 11.12
N ASP A 306 15.78 16.41 11.17
CA ASP A 306 14.76 17.45 11.03
C ASP A 306 14.07 17.37 9.65
N ALA A 307 14.86 17.15 8.57
CA ALA A 307 14.32 16.97 7.22
C ALA A 307 13.41 15.74 7.08
N PHE A 308 13.67 14.69 7.86
CA PHE A 308 12.83 13.50 7.94
C PHE A 308 11.68 13.62 8.97
N GLY A 309 11.41 14.82 9.46
CA GLY A 309 10.31 15.11 10.38
C GLY A 309 10.67 15.01 11.86
N GLY A 310 11.92 14.78 12.21
CA GLY A 310 12.44 14.83 13.58
C GLY A 310 11.97 13.71 14.52
N ASN A 311 11.37 12.63 13.99
CA ASN A 311 10.73 11.61 14.83
C ASN A 311 11.07 10.17 14.42
N VAL A 312 12.00 10.02 13.50
CA VAL A 312 12.47 8.70 13.05
C VAL A 312 13.31 8.05 14.16
N GLY A 313 12.93 6.84 14.57
CA GLY A 313 13.76 6.04 15.49
C GLY A 313 15.05 5.60 14.81
N ILE A 314 16.20 5.82 15.45
CA ILE A 314 17.52 5.37 15.01
C ILE A 314 18.01 4.30 15.98
#